data_af81e0f8093dcd167460f01c4e9bb365
#
_entry.id   af81e0f8093dcd167460f01c4e9bb365
#
_cell.length_a   1.000
_cell.length_b   1.000
_cell.length_c   1.000
_cell.angle_alpha   90.00
_cell.angle_beta   90.00
_cell.angle_gamma   90.00
#
_symmetry.space_group_name_H-M   'P 1'
#
loop_
_entity.id
_entity.type
_entity.pdbx_description
1 polymer ?
#
loop_
_entity_poly.entity_id
_entity_poly.type
_entity_poly.pdbx_seq_one_letter_code
_entity_poly.pdbx_strand_id
1 'polypeptide(L)'
;MLEVVCHLYDEEREDFREHLDFILRRQHEEWHVIDTEGWVTQRKYNEQNFAEMQEKFLVEREQSFAWLDGLQNPEWEKSYTTPYRTISAGEMFACWVAHDNLHIRQLVELRRLRLENITKPYNLEYAGDW
;
A
#
# COMPACT_ATOMS: atom_id res chain seq x y z
N MET A 1 4.15 9.10 -9.69
CA MET A 1 5.06 8.57 -8.65
C MET A 1 4.77 9.15 -7.28
N LEU A 2 4.62 10.48 -7.13
CA LEU A 2 4.30 11.10 -5.84
C LEU A 2 3.00 10.54 -5.23
N GLU A 3 1.92 10.52 -5.99
CA GLU A 3 0.64 9.98 -5.51
C GLU A 3 0.73 8.51 -5.07
N VAL A 4 1.54 7.70 -5.75
CA VAL A 4 1.78 6.30 -5.33
C VAL A 4 2.46 6.23 -3.97
N VAL A 5 3.44 7.10 -3.70
CA VAL A 5 4.12 7.12 -2.40
C VAL A 5 3.19 7.61 -1.30
N CYS A 6 2.37 8.64 -1.57
CA CYS A 6 1.36 9.12 -0.63
C CYS A 6 0.34 8.02 -0.30
N HIS A 7 -0.14 7.32 -1.32
CA HIS A 7 -1.07 6.21 -1.18
C HIS A 7 -0.47 5.07 -0.35
N LEU A 8 0.75 4.62 -0.65
CA LEU A 8 1.44 3.61 0.13
C LEU A 8 1.62 4.02 1.59
N TYR A 9 1.95 5.28 1.87
CA TYR A 9 2.08 5.79 3.22
C TYR A 9 0.76 5.72 4.00
N ASP A 10 -0.33 6.11 3.36
CA ASP A 10 -1.63 6.13 4.01
C ASP A 10 -2.20 4.72 4.20
N GLU A 11 -2.08 3.82 3.20
CA GLU A 11 -2.55 2.44 3.33
C GLU A 11 -1.72 1.59 4.29
N GLU A 12 -0.43 1.87 4.41
CA GLU A 12 0.44 1.20 5.37
C GLU A 12 -0.11 1.28 6.81
N ARG A 13 -0.58 2.45 7.19
CA ARG A 13 -0.99 2.75 8.58
C ARG A 13 -2.49 2.71 8.82
N GLU A 14 -3.32 3.09 7.83
CA GLU A 14 -4.76 3.27 8.01
C GLU A 14 -5.59 2.15 7.35
N ASP A 15 -4.96 1.31 6.51
CA ASP A 15 -5.60 0.14 5.93
C ASP A 15 -4.95 -1.15 6.47
N PHE A 16 -3.85 -1.59 5.91
CA PHE A 16 -3.35 -2.94 6.13
C PHE A 16 -2.98 -3.24 7.58
N ARG A 17 -2.16 -2.39 8.22
CA ARG A 17 -1.78 -2.61 9.61
C ARG A 17 -2.97 -2.44 10.54
N GLU A 18 -3.79 -1.42 10.32
CA GLU A 18 -4.99 -1.14 11.11
C GLU A 18 -5.99 -2.29 11.04
N HIS A 19 -6.32 -2.77 9.84
CA HIS A 19 -7.27 -3.85 9.67
C HIS A 19 -6.74 -5.21 10.13
N LEU A 20 -5.45 -5.47 9.95
CA LEU A 20 -4.83 -6.69 10.46
C LEU A 20 -4.85 -6.70 11.99
N ASP A 21 -4.52 -5.59 12.65
CA ASP A 21 -4.61 -5.46 14.11
C ASP A 21 -6.06 -5.58 14.59
N PHE A 22 -7.01 -4.98 13.87
CA PHE A 22 -8.43 -5.11 14.14
C PHE A 22 -8.87 -6.59 14.14
N ILE A 23 -8.53 -7.34 13.09
CA ILE A 23 -8.90 -8.75 12.97
C ILE A 23 -8.30 -9.57 14.12
N LEU A 24 -7.03 -9.31 14.44
CA LEU A 24 -6.34 -10.07 15.48
C LEU A 24 -6.82 -9.75 16.91
N ARG A 25 -7.14 -8.49 17.22
CA ARG A 25 -7.24 -8.02 18.60
C ARG A 25 -8.49 -7.20 18.92
N ARG A 26 -9.08 -6.49 17.95
CA ARG A 26 -10.06 -5.42 18.20
C ARG A 26 -11.44 -5.64 17.57
N GLN A 27 -11.83 -6.87 17.30
CA GLN A 27 -13.14 -7.19 16.67
C GLN A 27 -14.38 -6.73 17.48
N HIS A 28 -14.19 -6.26 18.70
CA HIS A 28 -15.24 -5.66 19.52
C HIS A 28 -15.48 -4.17 19.21
N GLU A 29 -14.62 -3.56 18.41
CA GLU A 29 -14.74 -2.18 17.91
C GLU A 29 -15.50 -2.16 16.59
N GLU A 30 -15.74 -0.97 16.08
CA GLU A 30 -16.30 -0.80 14.74
C GLU A 30 -15.20 -0.93 13.66
N TRP A 31 -15.54 -1.58 12.55
CA TRP A 31 -14.66 -1.67 11.40
C TRP A 31 -14.38 -0.29 10.82
N HIS A 32 -13.12 0.07 10.73
CA HIS A 32 -12.71 1.33 10.11
C HIS A 32 -12.92 1.29 8.59
N VAL A 33 -13.82 2.14 8.12
CA VAL A 33 -14.09 2.26 6.68
C VAL A 33 -13.14 3.29 6.08
N ILE A 34 -12.43 2.90 5.02
CA ILE A 34 -11.48 3.74 4.31
C ILE A 34 -12.03 4.16 2.95
N ASP A 35 -11.58 5.31 2.45
CA ASP A 35 -11.86 5.83 1.12
C ASP A 35 -10.53 6.18 0.42
N THR A 36 -9.83 5.15 -0.04
CA THR A 36 -8.50 5.28 -0.64
C THR A 36 -8.49 6.12 -1.92
N GLU A 37 -9.57 6.09 -2.68
CA GLU A 37 -9.72 6.95 -3.87
C GLU A 37 -9.97 8.42 -3.48
N GLY A 38 -10.81 8.66 -2.49
CA GLY A 38 -11.09 10.00 -1.98
C GLY A 38 -9.89 10.65 -1.33
N TRP A 39 -8.99 9.89 -0.70
CA TRP A 39 -7.76 10.42 -0.09
C TRP A 39 -6.88 11.18 -1.08
N VAL A 40 -6.82 10.77 -2.34
CA VAL A 40 -6.01 11.43 -3.38
C VAL A 40 -6.33 12.92 -3.45
N THR A 41 -7.63 13.25 -3.44
CA THR A 41 -8.11 14.63 -3.51
C THR A 41 -8.14 15.30 -2.13
N GLN A 42 -8.65 14.60 -1.12
CA GLN A 42 -8.82 15.15 0.24
C GLN A 42 -7.48 15.50 0.88
N ARG A 43 -6.46 14.66 0.66
CA ARG A 43 -5.10 14.83 1.20
C ARG A 43 -4.14 15.49 0.21
N LYS A 44 -4.65 15.89 -0.96
CA LYS A 44 -3.92 16.64 -1.98
C LYS A 44 -2.57 15.99 -2.33
N TYR A 45 -2.59 14.72 -2.69
CA TYR A 45 -1.37 13.95 -2.96
C TYR A 45 -0.44 14.60 -3.99
N ASN A 46 -0.99 15.22 -5.02
CA ASN A 46 -0.22 15.90 -6.07
C ASN A 46 0.45 17.21 -5.61
N GLU A 47 0.06 17.77 -4.45
CA GLU A 47 0.65 18.99 -3.87
C GLU A 47 1.70 18.67 -2.79
N GLN A 48 1.92 17.39 -2.46
CA GLN A 48 2.87 16.97 -1.44
C GLN A 48 4.32 17.03 -1.92
N ASN A 49 5.27 17.08 -0.99
CA ASN A 49 6.69 16.98 -1.29
C ASN A 49 7.10 15.51 -1.42
N PHE A 50 7.68 15.12 -2.55
CA PHE A 50 8.05 13.72 -2.81
C PHE A 50 9.05 13.16 -1.79
N ALA A 51 10.11 13.92 -1.47
CA ALA A 51 11.15 13.44 -0.57
C ALA A 51 10.61 13.27 0.86
N GLU A 52 9.78 14.21 1.32
CA GLU A 52 9.13 14.10 2.63
C GLU A 52 8.16 12.92 2.72
N MET A 53 7.37 12.69 1.67
CA MET A 53 6.43 11.56 1.65
C MET A 53 7.16 10.22 1.56
N GLN A 54 8.27 10.16 0.82
CA GLN A 54 9.12 8.97 0.77
C GLN A 54 9.71 8.65 2.15
N GLU A 55 10.22 9.65 2.86
CA GLU A 55 10.74 9.48 4.22
C GLU A 55 9.65 9.01 5.18
N LYS A 56 8.48 9.65 5.16
CA LYS A 56 7.33 9.25 5.97
C LYS A 56 6.93 7.80 5.72
N PHE A 57 6.84 7.38 4.45
CA PHE A 57 6.52 6.01 4.11
C PHE A 57 7.56 5.01 4.67
N LEU A 58 8.85 5.30 4.53
CA LEU A 58 9.91 4.42 5.02
C LEU A 58 9.88 4.29 6.55
N VAL A 59 9.67 5.41 7.27
CA VAL A 59 9.53 5.41 8.73
C VAL A 59 8.29 4.59 9.14
N GLU A 60 7.18 4.77 8.46
CA GLU A 60 5.95 4.02 8.74
C GLU A 60 6.11 2.53 8.47
N ARG A 61 6.81 2.16 7.40
CA ARG A 61 7.15 0.77 7.09
C ARG A 61 8.00 0.11 8.18
N GLU A 62 8.97 0.83 8.72
CA GLU A 62 9.78 0.33 9.86
C GLU A 62 8.90 0.11 11.11
N GLN A 63 7.94 0.99 11.37
CA GLN A 63 6.98 0.79 12.45
C GLN A 63 6.12 -0.46 12.22
N SER A 64 5.69 -0.71 10.98
CA SER A 64 4.95 -1.93 10.62
C SER A 64 5.78 -3.18 10.82
N PHE A 65 7.05 -3.18 10.44
CA PHE A 65 7.95 -4.30 10.71
C PHE A 65 8.11 -4.56 12.20
N ALA A 66 8.36 -3.52 12.99
CA ALA A 66 8.48 -3.65 14.44
C ALA A 66 7.18 -4.18 15.07
N TRP A 67 6.02 -3.73 14.57
CA TRP A 67 4.72 -4.22 15.02
C TRP A 67 4.50 -5.69 14.66
N LEU A 68 4.82 -6.11 13.41
CA LEU A 68 4.74 -7.49 12.96
C LEU A 68 5.64 -8.41 13.78
N ASP A 69 6.90 -8.02 14.02
CA ASP A 69 7.86 -8.76 14.82
C ASP A 69 7.41 -8.89 16.29
N GLY A 70 6.62 -7.94 16.77
CA GLY A 70 6.02 -7.96 18.11
C GLY A 70 4.82 -8.89 18.26
N LEU A 71 4.29 -9.46 17.17
CA LEU A 71 3.16 -10.39 17.23
C LEU A 71 3.58 -11.71 17.85
N GLN A 72 2.95 -12.06 18.99
CA GLN A 72 3.21 -13.33 19.69
C GLN A 72 2.16 -14.35 19.28
N ASN A 73 2.55 -15.38 18.50
CA ASN A 73 1.68 -16.47 18.04
C ASN A 73 0.34 -15.97 17.47
N PRO A 74 0.35 -15.13 16.44
CA PRO A 74 -0.88 -14.55 15.92
C PRO A 74 -1.82 -15.63 15.35
N GLU A 75 -3.10 -15.48 15.65
CA GLU A 75 -4.16 -16.37 15.17
C GLU A 75 -4.51 -16.06 13.70
N TRP A 76 -3.68 -16.49 12.76
CA TRP A 76 -3.84 -16.19 11.34
C TRP A 76 -5.18 -16.62 10.72
N GLU A 77 -5.80 -17.67 11.28
CA GLU A 77 -7.11 -18.16 10.85
C GLU A 77 -8.28 -17.33 11.42
N LYS A 78 -8.00 -16.44 12.36
CA LYS A 78 -9.02 -15.55 12.91
C LYS A 78 -9.56 -14.66 11.82
N SER A 79 -10.88 -14.59 11.68
CA SER A 79 -11.52 -13.91 10.56
C SER A 79 -12.57 -12.89 11.04
N TYR A 80 -12.83 -11.93 10.17
CA TYR A 80 -13.89 -10.94 10.36
C TYR A 80 -14.77 -10.87 9.12
N THR A 81 -16.08 -10.72 9.30
CA THR A 81 -17.04 -10.60 8.21
C THR A 81 -17.47 -9.15 8.08
N THR A 82 -17.01 -8.51 7.01
CA THR A 82 -17.49 -7.20 6.57
C THR A 82 -18.80 -7.35 5.81
N PRO A 83 -19.51 -6.26 5.48
CA PRO A 83 -20.68 -6.34 4.61
C PRO A 83 -20.41 -6.92 3.20
N TYR A 84 -19.15 -6.98 2.78
CA TYR A 84 -18.76 -7.38 1.43
C TYR A 84 -18.14 -8.78 1.36
N ARG A 85 -17.40 -9.19 2.40
CA ARG A 85 -16.68 -10.47 2.43
C ARG A 85 -16.22 -10.83 3.85
N THR A 86 -15.98 -12.12 4.04
CA THR A 86 -15.18 -12.59 5.19
C THR A 86 -13.71 -12.60 4.79
N ILE A 87 -12.83 -12.13 5.69
CA ILE A 87 -11.38 -12.10 5.49
C ILE A 87 -10.68 -12.57 6.76
N SER A 88 -9.69 -13.45 6.63
CA SER A 88 -8.85 -13.87 7.74
C SER A 88 -7.65 -12.91 7.93
N ALA A 89 -7.03 -12.97 9.11
CA ALA A 89 -5.81 -12.22 9.39
C ALA A 89 -4.67 -12.61 8.43
N GLY A 90 -4.54 -13.90 8.12
CA GLY A 90 -3.56 -14.40 7.16
C GLY A 90 -3.82 -13.89 5.74
N GLU A 91 -5.08 -13.84 5.29
CA GLU A 91 -5.43 -13.24 4.00
C GLU A 91 -5.15 -11.73 3.96
N MET A 92 -5.47 -11.01 5.04
CA MET A 92 -5.17 -9.57 5.13
C MET A 92 -3.65 -9.32 5.01
N PHE A 93 -2.84 -10.09 5.73
CA PHE A 93 -1.38 -9.99 5.64
C PHE A 93 -0.85 -10.36 4.25
N ALA A 94 -1.36 -11.44 3.64
CA ALA A 94 -0.99 -11.83 2.28
C ALA A 94 -1.38 -10.76 1.24
N CYS A 95 -2.54 -10.11 1.40
CA CYS A 95 -2.96 -8.99 0.57
C CYS A 95 -2.03 -7.78 0.72
N TRP A 96 -1.58 -7.48 1.93
CA TRP A 96 -0.61 -6.42 2.18
C TRP A 96 0.69 -6.63 1.40
N VAL A 97 1.27 -7.84 1.51
CA VAL A 97 2.49 -8.19 0.74
C VAL A 97 2.25 -8.17 -0.77
N ALA A 98 1.09 -8.64 -1.23
CA ALA A 98 0.74 -8.61 -2.66
C ALA A 98 0.54 -7.18 -3.18
N HIS A 99 0.01 -6.29 -2.36
CA HIS A 99 -0.21 -4.90 -2.69
C HIS A 99 1.10 -4.15 -2.98
N ASP A 100 2.15 -4.42 -2.22
CA ASP A 100 3.49 -3.89 -2.52
C ASP A 100 3.95 -4.26 -3.94
N ASN A 101 3.75 -5.52 -4.35
CA ASN A 101 4.13 -5.97 -5.70
C ASN A 101 3.30 -5.27 -6.80
N LEU A 102 2.02 -4.98 -6.54
CA LEU A 102 1.19 -4.21 -7.46
C LEU A 102 1.76 -2.80 -7.68
N HIS A 103 2.17 -2.14 -6.61
CA HIS A 103 2.74 -0.79 -6.71
C HIS A 103 4.17 -0.78 -7.26
N ILE A 104 4.99 -1.79 -7.01
CA ILE A 104 6.28 -1.96 -7.69
C ILE A 104 6.06 -2.02 -9.20
N ARG A 105 5.11 -2.85 -9.66
CA ARG A 105 4.75 -2.92 -11.09
C ARG A 105 4.28 -1.57 -11.62
N GLN A 106 3.42 -0.86 -10.89
CA GLN A 106 2.94 0.47 -11.29
C GLN A 106 4.09 1.49 -11.41
N LEU A 107 5.03 1.48 -10.47
CA LEU A 107 6.19 2.38 -10.51
C LEU A 107 7.11 2.06 -11.69
N VAL A 108 7.30 0.79 -12.02
CA VAL A 108 8.07 0.35 -13.19
C VAL A 108 7.39 0.82 -14.48
N GLU A 109 6.07 0.69 -14.60
CA GLU A 109 5.30 1.21 -15.75
C GLU A 109 5.41 2.74 -15.88
N LEU A 110 5.27 3.47 -14.81
CA LEU A 110 5.41 4.92 -14.82
C LEU A 110 6.83 5.35 -15.25
N ARG A 111 7.85 4.61 -14.84
CA ARG A 111 9.24 4.82 -15.25
C ARG A 111 9.44 4.54 -16.74
N ARG A 112 8.86 3.46 -17.25
CA ARG A 112 8.88 3.09 -18.66
C ARG A 112 8.25 4.18 -19.52
N LEU A 113 7.03 4.61 -19.20
CA LEU A 113 6.33 5.68 -19.91
C LEU A 113 7.14 7.00 -19.94
N ARG A 114 7.79 7.31 -18.82
CA ARG A 114 8.69 8.47 -18.75
C ARG A 114 9.89 8.29 -19.67
N LEU A 115 10.52 7.12 -19.69
CA LEU A 115 11.67 6.82 -20.53
C LEU A 115 11.31 6.94 -22.00
N GLU A 116 10.21 6.35 -22.46
CA GLU A 116 9.70 6.48 -23.83
C GLU A 116 9.49 7.94 -24.23
N ASN A 117 9.09 8.77 -23.30
CA ASN A 117 8.83 10.17 -23.58
C ASN A 117 10.10 11.01 -23.73
N ILE A 118 11.10 10.79 -22.87
CA ILE A 118 12.34 11.55 -22.88
C ILE A 118 13.34 11.10 -23.95
N THR A 119 13.18 9.88 -24.49
CA THR A 119 14.04 9.33 -25.55
C THR A 119 13.55 9.66 -26.96
N LYS A 120 12.38 10.26 -27.11
CA LYS A 120 11.87 10.67 -28.44
C LYS A 120 12.91 11.52 -29.18
N PRO A 121 13.12 11.33 -30.50
CA PRO A 121 12.31 10.51 -31.42
C PRO A 121 12.72 9.03 -31.52
N TYR A 122 13.64 8.55 -30.72
CA TYR A 122 14.14 7.18 -30.75
C TYR A 122 13.16 6.20 -30.12
N ASN A 123 12.95 5.04 -30.76
CA ASN A 123 12.16 3.96 -30.16
C ASN A 123 13.01 3.06 -29.24
N LEU A 124 12.36 2.25 -28.43
CA LEU A 124 13.01 1.37 -27.48
C LEU A 124 12.86 -0.13 -27.84
N GLU A 125 12.40 -0.44 -29.07
CA GLU A 125 12.06 -1.81 -29.49
C GLU A 125 13.24 -2.78 -29.40
N TYR A 126 14.47 -2.30 -29.62
CA TYR A 126 15.68 -3.12 -29.51
C TYR A 126 15.96 -3.62 -28.08
N ALA A 127 15.36 -3.00 -27.07
CA ALA A 127 15.51 -3.43 -25.68
C ALA A 127 14.68 -4.69 -25.34
N GLY A 128 13.79 -5.11 -26.25
CA GLY A 128 12.88 -6.25 -26.09
C GLY A 128 11.45 -5.83 -25.81
N ASP A 129 10.57 -6.82 -25.73
CA ASP A 129 9.16 -6.64 -25.39
C ASP A 129 8.98 -6.34 -23.91
N TRP A 130 8.01 -5.47 -23.63
CA TRP A 130 7.70 -5.04 -22.28
C TRP A 130 6.35 -5.56 -21.82
#